data_771402832b874087e42d310fb4437a47
#
_entry.id   771402832b874087e42d310fb4437a47
#
_cell.length_a   1.000
_cell.length_b   1.000
_cell.length_c   1.000
_cell.angle_alpha   90.00
_cell.angle_beta   90.00
_cell.angle_gamma   90.00
#
_symmetry.space_group_name_H-M   'P 1'
#
loop_
_entity.id
_entity.type
_entity.pdbx_description
1 polymer ?
#
loop_
_entity_poly.entity_id
_entity_poly.type
_entity_poly.pdbx_seq_one_letter_code
_entity_poly.pdbx_strand_id
1 'polypeptide(L)'
;MEPRTGSEPGTQTAGGPIARRGGHHSRADRIAGIAGLIFIALFIAGFFTTETPMATDPPDQIAADLISDRTGHQWSLLFGFLADIAVFVLLAGLWSRLRRWEGPGGMLTDLFALAAAAFMAVILVSGGLYLALVQYAGELEPTTLAALSALDNTVGAVVLPAGAAMFLGVAAAIVSTRALPAWLGWLAAVAAVVMIVSLTGVFEDPGEEDGFVGIVGFASFILLLVWFLAASIVMLMKAGGDGPYDEPGQMRASGQMAA
;
A
#
# COMPACT_ATOMS: atom_id res chain seq x y z
N MET A 1 -60.93 -44.64 18.40
CA MET A 1 -59.87 -45.16 17.51
C MET A 1 -59.90 -44.34 16.23
N GLU A 2 -59.09 -43.28 16.18
CA GLU A 2 -58.95 -42.39 15.00
C GLU A 2 -57.60 -42.63 14.33
N PRO A 3 -57.56 -42.76 13.02
CA PRO A 3 -56.29 -42.93 12.31
C PRO A 3 -55.57 -41.58 12.13
N ARG A 4 -54.32 -41.54 12.59
CA ARG A 4 -53.36 -40.42 12.32
C ARG A 4 -53.01 -40.41 10.83
N THR A 5 -53.39 -39.37 10.15
CA THR A 5 -52.91 -39.02 8.81
C THR A 5 -51.44 -38.51 8.90
N GLY A 6 -50.55 -39.22 8.22
CA GLY A 6 -49.17 -38.87 8.08
C GLY A 6 -48.97 -37.57 7.28
N SER A 7 -48.25 -36.61 7.84
CA SER A 7 -47.73 -35.47 7.12
C SER A 7 -46.48 -35.87 6.36
N GLU A 8 -46.55 -35.78 5.05
CA GLU A 8 -45.37 -35.91 4.14
C GLU A 8 -44.36 -34.81 4.41
N PRO A 9 -43.05 -35.11 4.51
CA PRO A 9 -42.03 -34.11 4.58
C PRO A 9 -41.84 -33.47 3.18
N GLY A 10 -42.24 -32.20 3.07
CA GLY A 10 -42.04 -31.42 1.87
C GLY A 10 -40.55 -31.31 1.49
N THR A 11 -40.24 -31.85 0.33
CA THR A 11 -38.96 -31.70 -0.36
C THR A 11 -38.72 -30.23 -0.68
N GLN A 12 -37.97 -29.52 0.17
CA GLN A 12 -37.44 -28.21 -0.15
C GLN A 12 -36.36 -28.37 -1.24
N THR A 13 -36.73 -28.12 -2.46
CA THR A 13 -35.80 -27.90 -3.57
C THR A 13 -35.02 -26.59 -3.33
N ALA A 14 -33.93 -26.68 -2.58
CA ALA A 14 -32.96 -25.62 -2.44
C ALA A 14 -32.08 -25.53 -3.72
N GLY A 15 -32.67 -25.05 -4.81
CA GLY A 15 -31.99 -24.72 -6.05
C GLY A 15 -31.78 -23.22 -6.14
N GLY A 16 -30.90 -22.64 -5.33
CA GLY A 16 -30.47 -21.26 -5.47
C GLY A 16 -29.13 -21.17 -6.22
N PRO A 17 -28.94 -20.16 -7.09
CA PRO A 17 -27.78 -20.07 -7.98
C PRO A 17 -26.52 -19.66 -7.23
N ILE A 18 -25.69 -20.63 -6.84
CA ILE A 18 -24.38 -20.41 -6.18
C ILE A 18 -23.26 -19.97 -7.16
N ALA A 19 -23.57 -19.84 -8.45
CA ALA A 19 -22.57 -19.76 -9.53
C ALA A 19 -21.99 -18.36 -9.84
N ARG A 20 -22.19 -17.29 -9.04
CA ARG A 20 -21.72 -15.94 -9.41
C ARG A 20 -20.69 -15.26 -8.52
N ARG A 21 -20.21 -15.87 -7.46
CA ARG A 21 -19.27 -15.19 -6.52
C ARG A 21 -17.80 -15.15 -6.98
N GLY A 22 -17.32 -16.07 -7.80
CA GLY A 22 -15.92 -16.15 -8.23
C GLY A 22 -15.45 -15.00 -9.14
N GLY A 23 -16.32 -14.50 -10.01
CA GLY A 23 -15.93 -13.49 -11.02
C GLY A 23 -15.69 -12.07 -10.48
N HIS A 24 -16.25 -11.71 -9.33
CA HIS A 24 -16.07 -10.38 -8.76
C HIS A 24 -14.72 -10.21 -8.04
N HIS A 25 -14.19 -11.29 -7.45
CA HIS A 25 -12.94 -11.23 -6.69
C HIS A 25 -11.72 -11.10 -7.61
N SER A 26 -11.71 -11.81 -8.74
CA SER A 26 -10.63 -11.71 -9.72
C SER A 26 -10.52 -10.30 -10.34
N ARG A 27 -11.65 -9.60 -10.51
CA ARG A 27 -11.65 -8.22 -11.00
C ARG A 27 -11.05 -7.23 -9.99
N ALA A 28 -11.38 -7.34 -8.71
CA ALA A 28 -10.82 -6.48 -7.66
C ALA A 28 -9.31 -6.65 -7.52
N ASP A 29 -8.81 -7.88 -7.52
CA ASP A 29 -7.38 -8.17 -7.44
C ASP A 29 -6.64 -7.65 -8.69
N ARG A 30 -7.27 -7.75 -9.88
CA ARG A 30 -6.71 -7.21 -11.12
C ARG A 30 -6.66 -5.67 -11.12
N ILE A 31 -7.72 -5.00 -10.67
CA ILE A 31 -7.77 -3.53 -10.57
C ILE A 31 -6.67 -3.05 -9.60
N ALA A 32 -6.53 -3.69 -8.44
CA ALA A 32 -5.50 -3.33 -7.47
C ALA A 32 -4.09 -3.55 -8.02
N GLY A 33 -3.83 -4.65 -8.72
CA GLY A 33 -2.53 -4.90 -9.35
C GLY A 33 -2.20 -3.87 -10.43
N ILE A 34 -3.17 -3.50 -11.29
CA ILE A 34 -2.99 -2.44 -12.30
C ILE A 34 -2.72 -1.10 -11.61
N ALA A 35 -3.48 -0.77 -10.56
CA ALA A 35 -3.30 0.47 -9.82
C ALA A 35 -1.89 0.56 -9.21
N GLY A 36 -1.35 -0.54 -8.68
CA GLY A 36 0.01 -0.56 -8.17
C GLY A 36 1.08 -0.36 -9.24
N LEU A 37 0.89 -0.87 -10.46
CA LEU A 37 1.79 -0.57 -11.59
C LEU A 37 1.69 0.90 -12.02
N ILE A 38 0.48 1.47 -12.03
CA ILE A 38 0.25 2.89 -12.32
C ILE A 38 0.94 3.75 -11.25
N PHE A 39 0.83 3.38 -9.96
CA PHE A 39 1.56 4.04 -8.87
C PHE A 39 3.05 4.11 -9.15
N ILE A 40 3.69 2.98 -9.44
CA ILE A 40 5.13 2.93 -9.72
C ILE A 40 5.50 3.80 -10.93
N ALA A 41 4.73 3.73 -12.01
CA ALA A 41 4.99 4.53 -13.22
C ALA A 41 4.87 6.04 -12.95
N LEU A 42 3.82 6.47 -12.25
CA LEU A 42 3.61 7.88 -11.90
C LEU A 42 4.67 8.38 -10.92
N PHE A 43 5.02 7.55 -9.93
CA PHE A 43 6.07 7.87 -8.97
C PHE A 43 7.41 8.10 -9.66
N ILE A 44 7.81 7.18 -10.55
CA ILE A 44 9.04 7.34 -11.35
C ILE A 44 8.96 8.58 -12.25
N ALA A 45 7.82 8.81 -12.91
CA ALA A 45 7.64 10.00 -13.72
C ALA A 45 7.81 11.29 -12.91
N GLY A 46 7.20 11.37 -11.71
CA GLY A 46 7.34 12.52 -10.81
C GLY A 46 8.78 12.75 -10.34
N PHE A 47 9.49 11.66 -10.05
CA PHE A 47 10.89 11.73 -9.59
C PHE A 47 11.84 12.34 -10.63
N PHE A 48 11.55 12.19 -11.92
CA PHE A 48 12.38 12.72 -13.00
C PHE A 48 11.94 14.08 -13.53
N THR A 49 10.93 14.72 -12.93
CA THR A 49 10.45 16.04 -13.40
C THR A 49 11.26 17.20 -12.86
N THR A 50 11.80 17.09 -11.65
CA THR A 50 12.56 18.17 -10.98
C THR A 50 13.41 17.57 -9.87
N GLU A 51 14.46 18.28 -9.48
CA GLU A 51 15.23 18.00 -8.27
C GLU A 51 14.54 18.66 -7.07
N THR A 52 14.36 17.93 -5.98
CA THR A 52 13.76 18.47 -4.76
C THR A 52 14.87 19.12 -3.92
N PRO A 53 14.74 20.39 -3.52
CA PRO A 53 15.71 21.03 -2.63
C PRO A 53 15.84 20.27 -1.31
N MET A 54 17.07 20.16 -0.81
CA MET A 54 17.33 19.52 0.48
C MET A 54 17.03 20.50 1.62
N ALA A 55 16.56 20.00 2.75
CA ALA A 55 16.31 20.87 3.92
C ALA A 55 17.59 21.51 4.49
N THR A 56 18.75 20.95 4.14
CA THR A 56 20.09 21.44 4.52
C THR A 56 20.64 22.51 3.58
N ASP A 57 20.01 22.73 2.44
CA ASP A 57 20.42 23.76 1.50
C ASP A 57 20.26 25.16 2.12
N PRO A 58 21.10 26.13 1.69
CA PRO A 58 20.92 27.51 2.10
C PRO A 58 19.53 28.04 1.77
N PRO A 59 18.89 28.85 2.66
CA PRO A 59 17.53 29.34 2.45
C PRO A 59 17.29 30.04 1.10
N ASP A 60 18.28 30.81 0.66
CA ASP A 60 18.22 31.54 -0.64
C ASP A 60 18.28 30.56 -1.82
N GLN A 61 19.01 29.45 -1.69
CA GLN A 61 19.07 28.41 -2.71
C GLN A 61 17.72 27.65 -2.80
N ILE A 62 17.14 27.27 -1.67
CA ILE A 62 15.80 26.61 -1.64
C ILE A 62 14.77 27.52 -2.34
N ALA A 63 14.77 28.83 -2.03
CA ALA A 63 13.85 29.76 -2.65
C ALA A 63 14.10 29.89 -4.16
N ALA A 64 15.36 29.97 -4.58
CA ALA A 64 15.74 30.09 -5.99
C ALA A 64 15.34 28.86 -6.79
N ASP A 65 15.57 27.67 -6.27
CA ASP A 65 15.24 26.39 -6.93
C ASP A 65 13.72 26.23 -7.10
N LEU A 66 12.94 26.48 -6.05
CA LEU A 66 11.47 26.43 -6.09
C LEU A 66 10.86 27.43 -7.07
N ILE A 67 11.48 28.62 -7.24
CA ILE A 67 10.99 29.64 -8.17
C ILE A 67 11.42 29.34 -9.61
N SER A 68 12.69 28.94 -9.82
CA SER A 68 13.25 28.73 -11.16
C SER A 68 12.62 27.56 -11.91
N ASP A 69 12.31 26.46 -11.21
CA ASP A 69 11.67 25.27 -11.78
C ASP A 69 10.25 25.00 -11.23
N ARG A 70 9.52 26.07 -10.95
CA ARG A 70 8.15 25.95 -10.40
C ARG A 70 7.26 25.00 -11.19
N THR A 71 7.39 24.98 -12.50
CA THR A 71 6.59 24.12 -13.38
C THR A 71 6.97 22.66 -13.21
N GLY A 72 8.24 22.33 -13.07
CA GLY A 72 8.72 20.97 -12.78
C GLY A 72 8.18 20.47 -11.44
N HIS A 73 8.26 21.29 -10.38
CA HIS A 73 7.70 20.97 -9.07
C HIS A 73 6.18 20.75 -9.12
N GLN A 74 5.42 21.54 -9.90
CA GLN A 74 3.99 21.36 -10.08
C GLN A 74 3.65 20.04 -10.78
N TRP A 75 4.41 19.64 -11.80
CA TRP A 75 4.25 18.35 -12.45
C TRP A 75 4.60 17.18 -11.50
N SER A 76 5.68 17.30 -10.73
CA SER A 76 6.06 16.31 -9.71
C SER A 76 4.91 16.10 -8.71
N LEU A 77 4.35 17.20 -8.18
CA LEU A 77 3.19 17.14 -7.27
C LEU A 77 1.97 16.50 -7.90
N LEU A 78 1.65 16.85 -9.16
CA LEU A 78 0.51 16.24 -9.86
C LEU A 78 0.68 14.73 -10.01
N PHE A 79 1.87 14.28 -10.44
CA PHE A 79 2.17 12.85 -10.54
C PHE A 79 2.15 12.18 -9.17
N GLY A 80 2.66 12.84 -8.12
CA GLY A 80 2.59 12.35 -6.74
C GLY A 80 1.15 12.13 -6.28
N PHE A 81 0.28 13.12 -6.41
CA PHE A 81 -1.14 12.99 -6.01
C PHE A 81 -1.89 11.92 -6.80
N LEU A 82 -1.60 11.77 -8.09
CA LEU A 82 -2.17 10.69 -8.89
C LEU A 82 -1.63 9.32 -8.46
N ALA A 83 -0.35 9.26 -8.10
CA ALA A 83 0.27 8.06 -7.53
C ALA A 83 -0.35 7.70 -6.17
N ASP A 84 -0.65 8.68 -5.31
CA ASP A 84 -1.35 8.47 -4.04
C ASP A 84 -2.74 7.86 -4.24
N ILE A 85 -3.51 8.32 -5.22
CA ILE A 85 -4.80 7.72 -5.57
C ILE A 85 -4.61 6.25 -5.99
N ALA A 86 -3.60 5.98 -6.81
CA ALA A 86 -3.34 4.63 -7.29
C ALA A 86 -2.90 3.68 -6.15
N VAL A 87 -2.04 4.15 -5.23
CA VAL A 87 -1.61 3.32 -4.09
C VAL A 87 -2.76 3.06 -3.11
N PHE A 88 -3.69 4.00 -2.89
CA PHE A 88 -4.91 3.72 -2.12
C PHE A 88 -5.70 2.55 -2.69
N VAL A 89 -5.87 2.48 -4.01
CA VAL A 89 -6.57 1.37 -4.68
C VAL A 89 -5.81 0.06 -4.49
N LEU A 90 -4.47 0.07 -4.60
CA LEU A 90 -3.64 -1.10 -4.34
C LEU A 90 -3.80 -1.58 -2.89
N LEU A 91 -3.69 -0.69 -1.91
CA LEU A 91 -3.79 -1.02 -0.49
C LEU A 91 -5.18 -1.55 -0.12
N ALA A 92 -6.24 -0.96 -0.68
CA ALA A 92 -7.61 -1.45 -0.50
C ALA A 92 -7.80 -2.86 -1.08
N GLY A 93 -7.23 -3.14 -2.24
CA GLY A 93 -7.25 -4.47 -2.85
C GLY A 93 -6.47 -5.51 -2.04
N LEU A 94 -5.28 -5.14 -1.54
CA LEU A 94 -4.47 -5.98 -0.66
C LEU A 94 -5.23 -6.29 0.64
N TRP A 95 -5.79 -5.28 1.29
CA TRP A 95 -6.62 -5.46 2.48
C TRP A 95 -7.80 -6.41 2.22
N SER A 96 -8.54 -6.17 1.15
CA SER A 96 -9.67 -7.03 0.76
C SER A 96 -9.24 -8.49 0.54
N ARG A 97 -8.08 -8.71 -0.09
CA ARG A 97 -7.53 -10.05 -0.30
C ARG A 97 -7.12 -10.71 1.01
N LEU A 98 -6.34 -10.05 1.84
CA LEU A 98 -5.86 -10.57 3.12
C LEU A 98 -7.04 -10.91 4.04
N ARG A 99 -8.05 -10.05 4.11
CA ARG A 99 -9.23 -10.27 4.94
C ARG A 99 -10.05 -11.50 4.52
N ARG A 100 -10.09 -11.83 3.25
CA ARG A 100 -10.74 -13.05 2.78
C ARG A 100 -10.05 -14.33 3.28
N TRP A 101 -8.73 -14.28 3.44
CA TRP A 101 -7.94 -15.44 3.86
C TRP A 101 -7.78 -15.55 5.38
N GLU A 102 -7.72 -14.44 6.10
CA GLU A 102 -7.62 -14.43 7.56
C GLU A 102 -8.98 -14.70 8.22
N GLY A 103 -10.05 -14.29 7.56
CA GLY A 103 -11.42 -14.48 8.05
C GLY A 103 -11.91 -13.36 8.97
N PRO A 104 -13.11 -13.52 9.57
CA PRO A 104 -13.70 -12.54 10.47
C PRO A 104 -12.86 -12.35 11.74
N GLY A 105 -12.58 -11.09 12.10
CA GLY A 105 -11.79 -10.75 13.30
C GLY A 105 -10.27 -10.85 13.10
N GLY A 106 -9.81 -10.88 11.86
CA GLY A 106 -8.40 -10.92 11.51
C GLY A 106 -7.61 -9.70 11.96
N MET A 107 -6.95 -9.78 13.12
CA MET A 107 -6.20 -8.69 13.74
C MET A 107 -5.03 -8.23 12.86
N LEU A 108 -4.37 -9.13 12.15
CA LEU A 108 -3.20 -8.80 11.32
C LEU A 108 -3.59 -7.98 10.10
N THR A 109 -4.71 -8.33 9.48
CA THR A 109 -5.28 -7.57 8.36
C THR A 109 -5.79 -6.20 8.81
N ASP A 110 -6.37 -6.12 10.00
CA ASP A 110 -6.85 -4.84 10.55
C ASP A 110 -5.66 -3.95 10.96
N LEU A 111 -4.57 -4.52 11.52
CA LEU A 111 -3.31 -3.80 11.76
C LEU A 111 -2.74 -3.23 10.44
N PHE A 112 -2.67 -4.05 9.39
CA PHE A 112 -2.24 -3.58 8.08
C PHE A 112 -3.10 -2.41 7.58
N ALA A 113 -4.43 -2.52 7.64
CA ALA A 113 -5.32 -1.48 7.14
C ALA A 113 -5.19 -0.17 7.91
N LEU A 114 -5.14 -0.24 9.24
CA LEU A 114 -4.99 0.93 10.11
C LEU A 114 -3.66 1.63 9.89
N ALA A 115 -2.57 0.85 9.84
CA ALA A 115 -1.23 1.37 9.60
C ALA A 115 -1.07 1.93 8.18
N ALA A 116 -1.67 1.30 7.16
CA ALA A 116 -1.70 1.80 5.79
C ALA A 116 -2.46 3.14 5.70
N ALA A 117 -3.58 3.28 6.40
CA ALA A 117 -4.31 4.55 6.46
C ALA A 117 -3.48 5.66 7.13
N ALA A 118 -2.79 5.34 8.24
CA ALA A 118 -1.90 6.28 8.91
C ALA A 118 -0.70 6.67 8.01
N PHE A 119 -0.08 5.70 7.34
CA PHE A 119 1.00 5.90 6.37
C PHE A 119 0.57 6.87 5.26
N MET A 120 -0.58 6.64 4.65
CA MET A 120 -1.11 7.51 3.59
C MET A 120 -1.49 8.90 4.11
N ALA A 121 -2.01 9.00 5.34
CA ALA A 121 -2.33 10.29 5.93
C ALA A 121 -1.08 11.17 6.08
N VAL A 122 0.05 10.60 6.52
CA VAL A 122 1.32 11.32 6.62
C VAL A 122 1.82 11.76 5.24
N ILE A 123 1.76 10.88 4.23
CA ILE A 123 2.15 11.22 2.85
C ILE A 123 1.33 12.39 2.31
N LEU A 124 0.00 12.38 2.50
CA LEU A 124 -0.87 13.47 2.05
C LEU A 124 -0.57 14.79 2.77
N VAL A 125 -0.23 14.74 4.06
CA VAL A 125 0.17 15.94 4.82
C VAL A 125 1.48 16.50 4.29
N SER A 126 2.50 15.67 4.07
CA SER A 126 3.77 16.06 3.47
C SER A 126 3.56 16.66 2.06
N GLY A 127 2.78 15.97 1.21
CA GLY A 127 2.43 16.51 -0.11
C GLY A 127 1.73 17.87 -0.05
N GLY A 128 0.90 18.11 0.98
CA GLY A 128 0.27 19.41 1.24
C GLY A 128 1.26 20.49 1.66
N LEU A 129 2.26 20.15 2.48
CA LEU A 129 3.35 21.06 2.87
C LEU A 129 4.21 21.40 1.67
N TYR A 130 4.60 20.41 0.86
CA TYR A 130 5.37 20.64 -0.34
C TYR A 130 4.60 21.49 -1.38
N LEU A 131 3.29 21.26 -1.53
CA LEU A 131 2.44 22.12 -2.35
C LEU A 131 2.47 23.59 -1.87
N ALA A 132 2.42 23.83 -0.57
CA ALA A 132 2.52 25.17 0.00
C ALA A 132 3.87 25.80 -0.30
N LEU A 133 4.97 25.05 -0.16
CA LEU A 133 6.32 25.51 -0.53
C LEU A 133 6.37 25.98 -1.98
N VAL A 134 5.89 25.18 -2.92
CA VAL A 134 5.90 25.49 -4.36
C VAL A 134 4.99 26.68 -4.70
N GLN A 135 3.81 26.76 -4.06
CA GLN A 135 2.85 27.83 -4.37
C GLN A 135 3.30 29.19 -3.86
N TYR A 136 3.89 29.24 -2.67
CA TYR A 136 4.23 30.49 -1.97
C TYR A 136 5.72 30.83 -2.02
N ALA A 137 6.53 30.09 -2.81
CA ALA A 137 7.98 30.32 -2.92
C ALA A 137 8.38 31.77 -3.25
N GLY A 138 7.57 32.45 -4.07
CA GLY A 138 7.82 33.86 -4.44
C GLY A 138 7.25 34.90 -3.48
N GLU A 139 6.49 34.49 -2.45
CA GLU A 139 5.79 35.40 -1.54
C GLU A 139 6.36 35.34 -0.11
N LEU A 140 7.01 34.24 0.26
CA LEU A 140 7.55 34.01 1.59
C LEU A 140 9.05 34.39 1.64
N GLU A 141 9.48 34.84 2.82
CA GLU A 141 10.89 35.07 3.10
C GLU A 141 11.67 33.73 3.03
N PRO A 142 12.92 33.73 2.50
CA PRO A 142 13.72 32.51 2.34
C PRO A 142 13.88 31.70 3.64
N THR A 143 14.00 32.36 4.78
CA THR A 143 14.10 31.73 6.10
C THR A 143 12.81 31.00 6.48
N THR A 144 11.66 31.50 6.08
CA THR A 144 10.35 30.84 6.30
C THR A 144 10.22 29.62 5.40
N LEU A 145 10.66 29.72 4.14
CA LEU A 145 10.69 28.58 3.22
C LEU A 145 11.61 27.46 3.73
N ALA A 146 12.79 27.80 4.23
CA ALA A 146 13.69 26.82 4.83
C ALA A 146 13.09 26.13 6.07
N ALA A 147 12.39 26.89 6.93
CA ALA A 147 11.69 26.31 8.08
C ALA A 147 10.55 25.38 7.66
N LEU A 148 9.79 25.73 6.62
CA LEU A 148 8.74 24.85 6.07
C LEU A 148 9.33 23.61 5.39
N SER A 149 10.45 23.72 4.70
CA SER A 149 11.17 22.60 4.09
C SER A 149 11.66 21.63 5.18
N ALA A 150 12.24 22.15 6.26
CA ALA A 150 12.64 21.34 7.41
C ALA A 150 11.43 20.63 8.08
N LEU A 151 10.29 21.32 8.17
CA LEU A 151 9.06 20.73 8.68
C LEU A 151 8.55 19.61 7.77
N ASP A 152 8.54 19.80 6.45
CA ASP A 152 8.13 18.78 5.49
C ASP A 152 8.99 17.52 5.59
N ASN A 153 10.31 17.68 5.64
CA ASN A 153 11.24 16.55 5.86
C ASN A 153 10.98 15.83 7.19
N THR A 154 10.73 16.59 8.27
CA THR A 154 10.44 16.00 9.59
C THR A 154 9.12 15.24 9.57
N VAL A 155 8.08 15.79 8.95
CA VAL A 155 6.80 15.10 8.76
C VAL A 155 6.99 13.85 7.90
N GLY A 156 7.81 13.93 6.84
CA GLY A 156 8.18 12.78 6.01
C GLY A 156 8.81 11.64 6.82
N ALA A 157 9.64 11.94 7.82
CA ALA A 157 10.23 10.93 8.69
C ALA A 157 9.19 10.19 9.55
N VAL A 158 8.07 10.82 9.91
CA VAL A 158 6.99 10.20 10.69
C VAL A 158 6.28 9.08 9.90
N VAL A 159 6.47 8.98 8.60
CA VAL A 159 5.96 7.87 7.78
C VAL A 159 6.56 6.52 8.19
N LEU A 160 7.79 6.50 8.72
CA LEU A 160 8.53 5.27 9.05
C LEU A 160 7.81 4.37 10.07
N PRO A 161 7.33 4.85 11.24
CA PRO A 161 6.62 3.98 12.18
C PRO A 161 5.31 3.44 11.61
N ALA A 162 4.57 4.23 10.84
CA ALA A 162 3.35 3.78 10.17
C ALA A 162 3.67 2.73 9.09
N GLY A 163 4.70 2.97 8.28
CA GLY A 163 5.20 2.03 7.29
C GLY A 163 5.69 0.73 7.90
N ALA A 164 6.46 0.78 8.98
CA ALA A 164 6.91 -0.41 9.71
C ALA A 164 5.74 -1.25 10.23
N ALA A 165 4.74 -0.61 10.86
CA ALA A 165 3.54 -1.29 11.34
C ALA A 165 2.72 -1.90 10.19
N MET A 166 2.59 -1.19 9.06
CA MET A 166 1.94 -1.68 7.85
C MET A 166 2.65 -2.93 7.31
N PHE A 167 3.98 -2.88 7.19
CA PHE A 167 4.77 -4.01 6.70
C PHE A 167 4.80 -5.19 7.68
N LEU A 168 4.80 -4.97 8.99
CA LEU A 168 4.64 -6.04 9.98
C LEU A 168 3.27 -6.71 9.85
N GLY A 169 2.20 -5.92 9.75
CA GLY A 169 0.85 -6.45 9.58
C GLY A 169 0.70 -7.31 8.33
N VAL A 170 1.14 -6.80 7.17
CA VAL A 170 1.06 -7.53 5.90
C VAL A 170 1.98 -8.75 5.87
N ALA A 171 3.19 -8.67 6.43
CA ALA A 171 4.11 -9.79 6.53
C ALA A 171 3.50 -10.95 7.33
N ALA A 172 3.01 -10.65 8.53
CA ALA A 172 2.38 -11.64 9.40
C ALA A 172 1.11 -12.22 8.76
N ALA A 173 0.26 -11.40 8.15
CA ALA A 173 -0.94 -11.85 7.45
C ALA A 173 -0.60 -12.77 6.27
N ILE A 174 0.40 -12.45 5.45
CA ILE A 174 0.80 -13.30 4.31
C ILE A 174 1.40 -14.62 4.79
N VAL A 175 2.29 -14.59 5.78
CA VAL A 175 2.98 -15.80 6.27
C VAL A 175 1.98 -16.75 6.96
N SER A 176 1.03 -16.23 7.73
CA SER A 176 0.05 -17.03 8.45
C SER A 176 -1.04 -17.61 7.54
N THR A 177 -1.53 -16.80 6.58
CA THR A 177 -2.68 -17.18 5.75
C THR A 177 -2.31 -17.77 4.40
N ARG A 178 -1.09 -17.50 3.91
CA ARG A 178 -0.65 -17.82 2.54
C ARG A 178 -1.52 -17.21 1.43
N ALA A 179 -2.20 -16.11 1.73
CA ALA A 179 -3.00 -15.35 0.77
C ALA A 179 -2.18 -14.90 -0.46
N LEU A 180 -0.90 -14.64 -0.24
CA LEU A 180 0.11 -14.34 -1.26
C LEU A 180 1.31 -15.28 -1.08
N PRO A 181 2.24 -15.35 -2.05
CA PRO A 181 3.44 -16.16 -1.91
C PRO A 181 4.25 -15.77 -0.66
N ALA A 182 4.74 -16.78 0.07
CA ALA A 182 5.43 -16.55 1.35
C ALA A 182 6.67 -15.63 1.23
N TRP A 183 7.39 -15.66 0.09
CA TRP A 183 8.54 -14.78 -0.13
C TRP A 183 8.17 -13.30 -0.08
N LEU A 184 6.95 -12.93 -0.51
CA LEU A 184 6.46 -11.55 -0.43
C LEU A 184 6.20 -11.12 1.04
N GLY A 185 5.74 -12.05 1.88
CA GLY A 185 5.64 -11.84 3.32
C GLY A 185 7.01 -11.63 3.98
N TRP A 186 8.02 -12.43 3.61
CA TRP A 186 9.38 -12.27 4.11
C TRP A 186 10.02 -10.96 3.62
N LEU A 187 9.80 -10.57 2.37
CA LEU A 187 10.27 -9.26 1.86
C LEU A 187 9.63 -8.11 2.65
N ALA A 188 8.34 -8.20 2.98
CA ALA A 188 7.68 -7.24 3.85
C ALA A 188 8.28 -7.21 5.26
N ALA A 189 8.60 -8.37 5.83
CA ALA A 189 9.25 -8.45 7.14
C ALA A 189 10.63 -7.75 7.14
N VAL A 190 11.43 -7.95 6.08
CA VAL A 190 12.71 -7.25 5.91
C VAL A 190 12.49 -5.74 5.81
N ALA A 191 11.53 -5.29 5.01
CA ALA A 191 11.19 -3.86 4.89
C ALA A 191 10.79 -3.26 6.24
N ALA A 192 9.97 -3.97 7.02
CA ALA A 192 9.59 -3.55 8.37
C ALA A 192 10.79 -3.39 9.30
N VAL A 193 11.71 -4.36 9.31
CA VAL A 193 12.92 -4.30 10.14
C VAL A 193 13.81 -3.12 9.73
N VAL A 194 14.03 -2.92 8.44
CA VAL A 194 14.83 -1.79 7.93
C VAL A 194 14.18 -0.45 8.32
N MET A 195 12.86 -0.31 8.20
CA MET A 195 12.14 0.89 8.67
C MET A 195 12.26 1.11 10.18
N ILE A 196 12.19 0.03 10.98
CA ILE A 196 12.39 0.13 12.43
C ILE A 196 13.81 0.60 12.76
N VAL A 197 14.81 0.08 12.06
CA VAL A 197 16.20 0.52 12.23
C VAL A 197 16.35 1.98 11.84
N SER A 198 15.67 2.44 10.76
CA SER A 198 15.69 3.85 10.35
C SER A 198 15.11 4.80 11.42
N LEU A 199 14.30 4.33 12.36
CA LEU A 199 13.80 5.15 13.47
C LEU A 199 14.93 5.63 14.41
N THR A 200 16.10 4.99 14.40
CA THR A 200 17.26 5.45 15.17
C THR A 200 17.79 6.80 14.69
N GLY A 201 17.38 7.26 13.50
CA GLY A 201 17.68 8.61 13.00
C GLY A 201 17.18 9.75 13.87
N VAL A 202 16.25 9.47 14.79
CA VAL A 202 15.83 10.45 15.80
C VAL A 202 17.01 10.93 16.69
N PHE A 203 18.10 10.18 16.72
CA PHE A 203 19.31 10.48 17.51
C PHE A 203 20.46 11.08 16.67
N GLU A 204 20.28 11.23 15.36
CA GLU A 204 21.28 11.83 14.48
C GLU A 204 21.07 13.35 14.38
N ASP A 205 22.16 14.08 14.18
CA ASP A 205 22.10 15.52 14.00
C ASP A 205 21.54 15.86 12.60
N PRO A 206 20.71 16.89 12.48
CA PRO A 206 20.21 17.35 11.18
C PRO A 206 21.38 17.75 10.28
N GLY A 207 21.51 17.12 9.11
CA GLY A 207 22.56 17.43 8.14
C GLY A 207 23.58 16.33 7.90
N GLU A 208 23.57 15.24 8.65
CA GLU A 208 24.38 14.05 8.37
C GLU A 208 23.66 13.13 7.33
N GLU A 209 23.44 13.64 6.09
CA GLU A 209 22.75 12.88 5.04
C GLU A 209 23.52 11.62 4.60
N ASP A 210 24.85 11.64 4.70
CA ASP A 210 25.72 10.50 4.41
C ASP A 210 25.83 9.52 5.62
N GLY A 211 25.13 9.81 6.71
CA GLY A 211 25.09 8.98 7.90
C GLY A 211 24.44 7.60 7.66
N PHE A 212 24.69 6.70 8.60
CA PHE A 212 24.13 5.33 8.55
C PHE A 212 22.61 5.34 8.33
N VAL A 213 21.88 6.25 8.96
CA VAL A 213 20.43 6.33 8.88
C VAL A 213 19.94 6.89 7.55
N GLY A 214 20.65 7.82 6.93
CA GLY A 214 20.35 8.27 5.56
C GLY A 214 20.37 7.10 4.58
N ILE A 215 21.41 6.26 4.64
CA ILE A 215 21.54 5.06 3.81
C ILE A 215 20.40 4.07 4.09
N VAL A 216 20.09 3.82 5.37
CA VAL A 216 19.04 2.87 5.78
C VAL A 216 17.65 3.42 5.44
N GLY A 217 17.43 4.73 5.56
CA GLY A 217 16.20 5.41 5.13
C GLY A 217 15.96 5.26 3.64
N PHE A 218 16.98 5.51 2.83
CA PHE A 218 16.91 5.28 1.38
C PHE A 218 16.66 3.81 1.03
N ALA A 219 17.33 2.88 1.72
CA ALA A 219 17.08 1.45 1.55
C ALA A 219 15.62 1.07 1.91
N SER A 220 15.05 1.65 2.96
CA SER A 220 13.64 1.48 3.35
C SER A 220 12.69 1.88 2.23
N PHE A 221 12.98 3.01 1.61
CA PHE A 221 12.20 3.54 0.50
C PHE A 221 12.27 2.64 -0.75
N ILE A 222 13.46 2.18 -1.12
CA ILE A 222 13.64 1.24 -2.24
C ILE A 222 12.92 -0.08 -1.96
N LEU A 223 13.02 -0.62 -0.74
CA LEU A 223 12.30 -1.83 -0.36
C LEU A 223 10.79 -1.67 -0.45
N LEU A 224 10.24 -0.51 -0.08
CA LEU A 224 8.83 -0.18 -0.23
C LEU A 224 8.41 -0.23 -1.70
N LEU A 225 9.14 0.43 -2.59
CA LEU A 225 8.83 0.44 -4.03
C LEU A 225 8.91 -0.96 -4.63
N VAL A 226 9.98 -1.71 -4.32
CA VAL A 226 10.16 -3.09 -4.78
C VAL A 226 9.02 -3.98 -4.28
N TRP A 227 8.60 -3.82 -3.02
CA TRP A 227 7.53 -4.61 -2.47
C TRP A 227 6.17 -4.28 -3.13
N PHE A 228 5.85 -3.00 -3.33
CA PHE A 228 4.62 -2.60 -4.02
C PHE A 228 4.59 -3.09 -5.47
N LEU A 229 5.71 -3.00 -6.18
CA LEU A 229 5.84 -3.56 -7.53
C LEU A 229 5.59 -5.07 -7.54
N ALA A 230 6.28 -5.79 -6.64
CA ALA A 230 6.15 -7.24 -6.53
C ALA A 230 4.73 -7.67 -6.15
N ALA A 231 4.10 -6.99 -5.18
CA ALA A 231 2.72 -7.24 -4.79
C ALA A 231 1.75 -7.02 -5.95
N SER A 232 1.94 -5.94 -6.72
CA SER A 232 1.12 -5.62 -7.89
C SER A 232 1.20 -6.70 -8.97
N ILE A 233 2.42 -7.15 -9.30
CA ILE A 233 2.64 -8.24 -10.27
C ILE A 233 1.99 -9.54 -9.78
N VAL A 234 2.19 -9.91 -8.52
CA VAL A 234 1.62 -11.13 -7.94
C VAL A 234 0.09 -11.08 -7.93
N MET A 235 -0.50 -9.92 -7.61
CA MET A 235 -1.95 -9.76 -7.66
C MET A 235 -2.50 -9.93 -9.07
N LEU A 236 -1.83 -9.40 -10.10
CA LEU A 236 -2.20 -9.57 -11.50
C LEU A 236 -2.11 -11.03 -11.95
N MET A 237 -1.05 -11.73 -11.58
CA MET A 237 -0.84 -13.14 -11.94
C MET A 237 -1.89 -14.06 -11.29
N LYS A 238 -2.28 -13.77 -10.05
CA LYS A 238 -3.27 -14.57 -9.30
C LYS A 238 -4.73 -14.14 -9.51
N ALA A 239 -4.97 -13.08 -10.28
CA ALA A 239 -6.34 -12.60 -10.56
C ALA A 239 -7.20 -13.59 -11.37
N GLY A 240 -6.64 -14.69 -11.83
CA GLY A 240 -7.33 -15.70 -12.65
C GLY A 240 -7.59 -17.06 -12.00
N GLY A 241 -7.03 -17.34 -10.83
CA GLY A 241 -7.14 -18.65 -10.19
C GLY A 241 -7.00 -18.54 -8.67
N ASP A 242 -7.61 -19.43 -7.95
CA ASP A 242 -7.53 -19.66 -6.51
C ASP A 242 -8.58 -18.91 -5.65
N GLY A 243 -9.84 -19.34 -5.75
CA GLY A 243 -10.75 -19.26 -4.60
C GLY A 243 -10.39 -20.36 -3.59
N PRO A 244 -10.54 -20.13 -2.26
CA PRO A 244 -10.30 -21.16 -1.24
C PRO A 244 -11.26 -22.37 -1.34
N TYR A 245 -12.08 -22.43 -2.38
CA TYR A 245 -13.10 -23.44 -2.62
C TYR A 245 -12.85 -24.32 -3.84
N ASP A 246 -11.72 -24.21 -4.53
CA ASP A 246 -11.29 -25.20 -5.51
C ASP A 246 -10.65 -26.41 -4.79
N GLU A 247 -11.43 -27.04 -3.88
CA GLU A 247 -11.04 -28.35 -3.37
C GLU A 247 -11.11 -29.37 -4.51
N PRO A 248 -10.02 -30.14 -4.74
CA PRO A 248 -10.01 -31.21 -5.76
C PRO A 248 -11.00 -32.34 -5.50
N GLY A 249 -11.79 -32.24 -4.43
CA GLY A 249 -12.74 -33.28 -4.00
C GLY A 249 -14.12 -33.28 -4.69
N GLN A 250 -14.54 -32.14 -5.28
CA GLN A 250 -15.91 -32.07 -5.84
C GLN A 250 -16.04 -32.68 -7.25
N MET A 251 -14.96 -32.93 -7.98
CA MET A 251 -15.02 -33.60 -9.28
C MET A 251 -15.27 -35.11 -9.18
N ARG A 252 -15.14 -35.74 -8.00
CA ARG A 252 -15.41 -37.17 -7.84
C ARG A 252 -16.89 -37.54 -7.56
N ALA A 253 -17.67 -36.58 -7.08
CA ALA A 253 -19.06 -36.83 -6.74
C ALA A 253 -20.01 -36.81 -7.94
N SER A 254 -19.67 -36.09 -9.02
CA SER A 254 -20.50 -35.99 -10.23
C SER A 254 -20.31 -37.17 -11.19
N GLY A 255 -19.22 -37.92 -11.06
CA GLY A 255 -18.95 -39.11 -11.91
C GLY A 255 -19.57 -40.44 -11.42
N GLN A 256 -20.08 -40.46 -10.19
CA GLN A 256 -20.63 -41.71 -9.62
C GLN A 256 -22.16 -41.84 -9.73
N MET A 257 -22.86 -40.87 -10.30
CA MET A 257 -24.33 -41.00 -10.52
C MET A 257 -24.70 -41.36 -11.97
N ALA A 258 -23.73 -41.73 -12.81
CA ALA A 258 -23.98 -42.10 -14.21
C ALA A 258 -23.56 -43.54 -14.54
N ALA A 259 -23.59 -44.45 -13.57
CA ALA A 259 -23.40 -45.90 -13.81
C ALA A 259 -24.55 -46.71 -13.22
#